data_1fd966f4baba13c5b05c213d959801ca
#
_entry.id   1fd966f4baba13c5b05c213d959801ca
#
_cell.length_a   1.000
_cell.length_b   1.000
_cell.length_c   1.000
_cell.angle_alpha   90.00
_cell.angle_beta   90.00
_cell.angle_gamma   90.00
#
_symmetry.space_group_name_H-M   'P 1'
#
loop_
_entity.id
_entity.type
_entity.pdbx_description
1 polymer ?
#
loop_
_entity_poly.entity_id
_entity_poly.type
_entity_poly.pdbx_seq_one_letter_code
_entity_poly.pdbx_strand_id
1 'polypeptide(L)'
;MNSSKLTATYKTLSKRIDSLGVSEPEITIEGSDKIRVKLAGVKDPDEARNQLATVATLSFRDTEDNLLMSSDVLKAGGAKISQDSSGKPAVLLTIKDKDKFYEVTNKVKDYEKNMIVIWLDYNGMTDSFAKEGSLCGTSGSNCLSAATVSQGFASDVIIQGNFTEDE
;
A
#
# COMPACT_ATOMS: atom_id res chain seq x y z
N MET A 1 -8.88 16.82 -11.58
CA MET A 1 -8.34 15.92 -10.53
C MET A 1 -7.23 16.67 -9.78
N ASN A 2 -7.04 16.50 -8.48
CA ASN A 2 -5.97 17.18 -7.74
C ASN A 2 -4.61 16.56 -8.15
N SER A 3 -3.58 17.39 -8.34
CA SER A 3 -2.22 16.99 -8.75
C SER A 3 -1.65 15.83 -7.90
N SER A 4 -1.88 15.84 -6.60
CA SER A 4 -1.43 14.75 -5.70
C SER A 4 -2.12 13.41 -5.96
N LYS A 5 -3.41 13.42 -6.33
CA LYS A 5 -4.14 12.20 -6.72
C LYS A 5 -3.62 11.63 -8.03
N LEU A 6 -3.29 12.50 -8.98
CA LEU A 6 -2.75 12.09 -10.28
C LEU A 6 -1.37 11.43 -10.12
N THR A 7 -0.51 11.99 -9.29
CA THR A 7 0.81 11.43 -8.97
C THR A 7 0.69 10.07 -8.25
N ALA A 8 -0.20 9.95 -7.26
CA ALA A 8 -0.45 8.68 -6.57
C ALA A 8 -0.97 7.60 -7.54
N THR A 9 -1.89 7.96 -8.43
CA THR A 9 -2.41 7.05 -9.45
C THR A 9 -1.31 6.62 -10.43
N TYR A 10 -0.46 7.55 -10.87
CA TYR A 10 0.70 7.26 -11.72
C TYR A 10 1.63 6.22 -11.07
N LYS A 11 1.99 6.41 -9.80
CA LYS A 11 2.85 5.47 -9.07
C LYS A 11 2.24 4.07 -8.93
N THR A 12 0.94 4.01 -8.60
CA THR A 12 0.21 2.73 -8.53
C THR A 12 0.19 2.01 -9.88
N LEU A 13 -0.07 2.75 -10.96
CA LEU A 13 -0.06 2.19 -12.32
C LEU A 13 1.35 1.71 -12.71
N SER A 14 2.41 2.46 -12.37
CA SER A 14 3.79 2.05 -12.63
C SER A 14 4.12 0.72 -11.95
N LYS A 15 3.80 0.57 -10.66
CA LYS A 15 4.01 -0.69 -9.92
C LYS A 15 3.26 -1.88 -10.55
N ARG A 16 2.00 -1.68 -10.96
CA ARG A 16 1.21 -2.73 -11.62
C ARG A 16 1.77 -3.11 -12.99
N ILE A 17 2.27 -2.13 -13.73
CA ILE A 17 2.88 -2.37 -15.04
C ILE A 17 4.17 -3.16 -14.89
N ASP A 18 4.99 -2.84 -13.89
CA ASP A 18 6.22 -3.59 -13.60
C ASP A 18 5.89 -5.06 -13.26
N SER A 19 4.79 -5.31 -12.54
CA SER A 19 4.34 -6.67 -12.21
C SER A 19 3.82 -7.47 -13.43
N LEU A 20 3.41 -6.79 -14.51
CA LEU A 20 3.00 -7.43 -15.76
C LEU A 20 4.18 -7.96 -16.58
N GLY A 21 5.42 -7.63 -16.21
CA GLY A 21 6.64 -8.09 -16.89
C GLY A 21 6.76 -7.61 -18.33
N VAL A 22 6.16 -6.47 -18.67
CA VAL A 22 6.21 -5.88 -20.02
C VAL A 22 7.54 -5.16 -20.22
N SER A 23 8.13 -5.33 -21.38
CA SER A 23 9.35 -4.62 -21.76
C SER A 23 9.01 -3.17 -22.16
N GLU A 24 9.74 -2.21 -21.58
CA GLU A 24 9.68 -0.79 -21.95
C GLU A 24 8.27 -0.16 -21.94
N PRO A 25 7.56 -0.16 -20.79
CA PRO A 25 6.28 0.51 -20.70
C PRO A 25 6.46 2.03 -20.82
N GLU A 26 5.59 2.70 -21.60
CA GLU A 26 5.51 4.15 -21.62
C GLU A 26 4.32 4.62 -20.78
N ILE A 27 4.60 5.36 -19.70
CA ILE A 27 3.59 5.98 -18.86
C ILE A 27 3.80 7.48 -18.90
N THR A 28 2.79 8.23 -19.34
CA THR A 28 2.85 9.69 -19.43
C THR A 28 1.62 10.33 -18.81
N ILE A 29 1.83 11.43 -18.08
CA ILE A 29 0.76 12.27 -17.57
C ILE A 29 0.37 13.25 -18.68
N GLU A 30 -0.91 13.24 -19.07
CA GLU A 30 -1.47 14.15 -20.06
C GLU A 30 -2.42 15.14 -19.39
N GLY A 31 -2.05 16.41 -19.42
CA GLY A 31 -2.85 17.47 -18.79
C GLY A 31 -2.91 17.33 -17.26
N SER A 32 -4.08 17.63 -16.69
CA SER A 32 -4.30 17.65 -15.23
C SER A 32 -5.09 16.43 -14.70
N ASP A 33 -5.54 15.53 -15.56
CA ASP A 33 -6.53 14.50 -15.20
C ASP A 33 -6.39 13.17 -15.95
N LYS A 34 -5.39 13.02 -16.84
CA LYS A 34 -5.21 11.83 -17.65
C LYS A 34 -3.82 11.23 -17.48
N ILE A 35 -3.77 9.91 -17.50
CA ILE A 35 -2.53 9.14 -17.58
C ILE A 35 -2.65 8.24 -18.80
N ARG A 36 -1.69 8.38 -19.73
CA ARG A 36 -1.59 7.49 -20.89
C ARG A 36 -0.61 6.38 -20.58
N VAL A 37 -1.03 5.15 -20.81
CA VAL A 37 -0.22 3.95 -20.67
C VAL A 37 -0.14 3.24 -22.01
N LYS A 38 1.09 2.99 -22.49
CA LYS A 38 1.35 2.17 -23.65
C LYS A 38 2.16 0.96 -23.23
N LEU A 39 1.65 -0.21 -23.52
CA LEU A 39 2.27 -1.50 -23.19
C LEU A 39 2.55 -2.26 -24.47
N ALA A 40 3.82 -2.56 -24.74
CA ALA A 40 4.24 -3.43 -25.82
C ALA A 40 4.46 -4.84 -25.32
N GLY A 41 4.06 -5.86 -26.10
CA GLY A 41 4.35 -7.26 -25.78
C GLY A 41 3.47 -7.87 -24.68
N VAL A 42 2.33 -7.29 -24.38
CA VAL A 42 1.33 -7.86 -23.46
C VAL A 42 0.74 -9.13 -24.05
N LYS A 43 0.81 -10.23 -23.33
CA LYS A 43 0.27 -11.53 -23.76
C LYS A 43 -1.26 -11.56 -23.73
N ASP A 44 -1.86 -10.93 -22.72
CA ASP A 44 -3.30 -10.80 -22.55
C ASP A 44 -3.66 -9.33 -22.30
N PRO A 45 -4.16 -8.60 -23.33
CA PRO A 45 -4.53 -7.19 -23.19
C PRO A 45 -5.72 -6.95 -22.25
N ASP A 46 -6.64 -7.91 -22.13
CA ASP A 46 -7.83 -7.76 -21.28
C ASP A 46 -7.47 -7.97 -19.82
N GLU A 47 -6.62 -8.94 -19.51
CA GLU A 47 -6.08 -9.12 -18.16
C GLU A 47 -5.27 -7.90 -17.71
N ALA A 48 -4.39 -7.39 -18.56
CA ALA A 48 -3.62 -6.17 -18.27
C ALA A 48 -4.52 -4.97 -18.03
N ARG A 49 -5.57 -4.80 -18.84
CA ARG A 49 -6.55 -3.71 -18.67
C ARG A 49 -7.30 -3.84 -17.35
N ASN A 50 -7.72 -5.04 -16.97
CA ASN A 50 -8.42 -5.31 -15.72
C ASN A 50 -7.52 -5.03 -14.51
N GLN A 51 -6.27 -5.47 -14.51
CA GLN A 51 -5.30 -5.18 -13.45
C GLN A 51 -5.06 -3.67 -13.29
N LEU A 52 -4.90 -2.95 -14.38
CA LEU A 52 -4.69 -1.49 -14.34
C LEU A 52 -5.94 -0.72 -13.91
N ALA A 53 -7.13 -1.21 -14.24
CA ALA A 53 -8.40 -0.57 -13.88
C ALA A 53 -8.85 -0.84 -12.44
N THR A 54 -8.31 -1.86 -11.78
CA THR A 54 -8.67 -2.19 -10.40
C THR A 54 -8.26 -1.06 -9.45
N VAL A 55 -9.14 -0.70 -8.53
CA VAL A 55 -8.81 0.26 -7.48
C VAL A 55 -7.72 -0.32 -6.59
N ALA A 56 -6.70 0.48 -6.29
CA ALA A 56 -5.62 0.07 -5.39
C ALA A 56 -6.18 -0.33 -4.02
N THR A 57 -5.80 -1.50 -3.54
CA THR A 57 -6.30 -2.06 -2.29
C THR A 57 -5.19 -2.17 -1.25
N LEU A 58 -5.47 -1.63 -0.05
CA LEU A 58 -4.62 -1.84 1.10
C LEU A 58 -5.08 -3.09 1.87
N SER A 59 -4.13 -3.90 2.29
CA SER A 59 -4.36 -4.99 3.23
C SER A 59 -3.37 -4.92 4.39
N PHE A 60 -3.87 -5.26 5.58
CA PHE A 60 -3.09 -5.34 6.81
C PHE A 60 -2.93 -6.82 7.15
N ARG A 61 -1.71 -7.30 7.22
CA ARG A 61 -1.38 -8.71 7.43
C ARG A 61 -0.42 -8.87 8.60
N ASP A 62 -0.34 -10.08 9.14
CA ASP A 62 0.73 -10.43 10.08
C ASP A 62 2.04 -10.80 9.34
N THR A 63 3.06 -11.19 10.08
CA THR A 63 4.35 -11.60 9.51
C THR A 63 4.33 -12.98 8.85
N GLU A 64 3.23 -13.71 8.95
CA GLU A 64 2.97 -14.98 8.26
C GLU A 64 2.06 -14.81 7.05
N ASP A 65 1.83 -13.55 6.63
CA ASP A 65 1.00 -13.15 5.50
C ASP A 65 -0.51 -13.40 5.68
N ASN A 66 -0.98 -13.73 6.90
CA ASN A 66 -2.39 -13.87 7.18
C ASN A 66 -3.10 -12.51 7.15
N LEU A 67 -4.26 -12.43 6.51
CA LEU A 67 -5.05 -11.22 6.46
C LEU A 67 -5.65 -10.91 7.83
N LEU A 68 -5.33 -9.75 8.37
CA LEU A 68 -5.87 -9.22 9.62
C LEU A 68 -7.04 -8.27 9.37
N MET A 69 -6.86 -7.35 8.44
CA MET A 69 -7.85 -6.34 8.05
C MET A 69 -7.66 -5.94 6.59
N SER A 70 -8.73 -5.51 5.95
CA SER A 70 -8.72 -4.89 4.62
C SER A 70 -8.89 -3.38 4.71
N SER A 71 -8.82 -2.68 3.59
CA SER A 71 -8.97 -1.22 3.52
C SER A 71 -10.34 -0.70 3.97
N ASP A 72 -11.33 -1.56 4.14
CA ASP A 72 -12.67 -1.22 4.64
C ASP A 72 -12.66 -0.69 6.09
N VAL A 73 -11.62 -0.98 6.86
CA VAL A 73 -11.40 -0.42 8.21
C VAL A 73 -11.06 1.08 8.17
N LEU A 74 -10.63 1.60 7.02
CA LEU A 74 -10.27 3.00 6.83
C LEU A 74 -11.46 3.81 6.28
N LYS A 75 -11.46 5.12 6.57
CA LYS A 75 -12.33 6.07 5.86
C LYS A 75 -11.91 6.19 4.40
N ALA A 76 -12.84 6.55 3.53
CA ALA A 76 -12.54 6.83 2.13
C ALA A 76 -11.46 7.93 2.04
N GLY A 77 -10.33 7.63 1.38
CA GLY A 77 -9.17 8.52 1.35
C GLY A 77 -8.49 8.68 2.73
N GLY A 78 -8.66 7.69 3.61
CA GLY A 78 -8.16 7.73 4.98
C GLY A 78 -6.66 7.46 5.15
N ALA A 79 -5.95 7.10 4.08
CA ALA A 79 -4.49 7.04 4.08
C ALA A 79 -3.92 8.33 3.47
N LYS A 80 -3.13 9.07 4.21
CA LYS A 80 -2.56 10.37 3.78
C LYS A 80 -1.10 10.47 4.17
N ILE A 81 -0.30 11.08 3.30
CA ILE A 81 1.07 11.46 3.63
C ILE A 81 1.01 12.47 4.79
N SER A 82 1.87 12.25 5.77
CA SER A 82 2.04 13.07 6.98
C SER A 82 3.51 13.12 7.35
N GLN A 83 3.80 13.70 8.51
CA GLN A 83 5.13 13.68 9.11
C GLN A 83 5.02 13.18 10.55
N ASP A 84 6.05 12.46 11.00
CA ASP A 84 6.16 12.08 12.40
C ASP A 84 6.58 13.27 13.28
N SER A 85 6.69 13.04 14.58
CA SER A 85 7.13 14.07 15.54
C SER A 85 8.54 14.60 15.30
N SER A 86 9.34 13.92 14.47
CA SER A 86 10.70 14.30 14.08
C SER A 86 10.76 14.96 12.70
N GLY A 87 9.59 15.17 12.05
CA GLY A 87 9.48 15.75 10.72
C GLY A 87 9.82 14.77 9.57
N LYS A 88 9.96 13.47 9.87
CA LYS A 88 10.19 12.46 8.83
C LYS A 88 8.88 12.05 8.16
N PRO A 89 8.92 11.65 6.87
CA PRO A 89 7.75 11.16 6.17
C PRO A 89 7.06 10.02 6.92
N ALA A 90 5.75 10.11 7.03
CA ALA A 90 4.89 9.15 7.70
C ALA A 90 3.56 9.03 6.97
N VAL A 91 2.76 8.01 7.29
CA VAL A 91 1.42 7.84 6.75
C VAL A 91 0.40 7.93 7.88
N LEU A 92 -0.52 8.89 7.77
CA LEU A 92 -1.68 8.99 8.65
C LEU A 92 -2.79 8.09 8.13
N LEU A 93 -3.26 7.18 8.98
CA LEU A 93 -4.43 6.36 8.74
C LEU A 93 -5.62 6.87 9.53
N THR A 94 -6.67 7.28 8.84
CA THR A 94 -7.93 7.67 9.45
C THR A 94 -8.87 6.46 9.53
N ILE A 95 -9.12 6.00 10.74
CA ILE A 95 -9.85 4.77 11.01
C ILE A 95 -11.36 5.04 11.01
N LYS A 96 -12.10 4.23 10.25
CA LYS A 96 -13.57 4.22 10.21
C LYS A 96 -14.13 3.28 11.26
N ASP A 97 -13.65 2.04 11.27
CA ASP A 97 -14.08 0.99 12.20
C ASP A 97 -13.06 0.86 13.34
N LYS A 98 -13.24 1.70 14.36
CA LYS A 98 -12.34 1.78 15.51
C LYS A 98 -12.36 0.54 16.39
N ASP A 99 -13.52 -0.11 16.49
CA ASP A 99 -13.71 -1.29 17.33
C ASP A 99 -12.95 -2.49 16.73
N LYS A 100 -13.13 -2.72 15.44
CA LYS A 100 -12.40 -3.76 14.70
C LYS A 100 -10.89 -3.50 14.71
N PHE A 101 -10.49 -2.24 14.53
CA PHE A 101 -9.07 -1.87 14.56
C PHE A 101 -8.45 -2.12 15.95
N TYR A 102 -9.18 -1.77 17.02
CA TYR A 102 -8.75 -2.04 18.38
C TYR A 102 -8.65 -3.53 18.67
N GLU A 103 -9.67 -4.31 18.32
CA GLU A 103 -9.68 -5.76 18.52
C GLU A 103 -8.45 -6.43 17.87
N VAL A 104 -8.18 -6.09 16.61
CA VAL A 104 -7.06 -6.67 15.86
C VAL A 104 -5.72 -6.23 16.44
N THR A 105 -5.51 -4.94 16.69
CA THR A 105 -4.24 -4.46 17.26
C THR A 105 -4.01 -4.98 18.67
N ASN A 106 -5.06 -5.10 19.48
CA ASN A 106 -4.99 -5.67 20.82
C ASN A 106 -4.65 -7.16 20.81
N LYS A 107 -5.03 -7.90 19.78
CA LYS A 107 -4.66 -9.29 19.57
C LYS A 107 -3.21 -9.42 19.07
N VAL A 108 -2.83 -8.61 18.09
CA VAL A 108 -1.49 -8.66 17.47
C VAL A 108 -0.38 -8.31 18.46
N LYS A 109 -0.62 -7.42 19.42
CA LYS A 109 0.39 -7.07 20.45
C LYS A 109 0.92 -8.27 21.21
N ASP A 110 0.12 -9.36 21.33
CA ASP A 110 0.45 -10.57 22.06
C ASP A 110 1.07 -11.67 21.15
N TYR A 111 1.26 -11.39 19.87
CA TYR A 111 1.95 -12.31 18.96
C TYR A 111 3.46 -12.31 19.24
N GLU A 112 4.13 -13.42 18.96
CA GLU A 112 5.59 -13.52 19.05
C GLU A 112 6.30 -12.45 18.21
N LYS A 113 5.79 -12.23 16.97
CA LYS A 113 6.15 -11.11 16.11
C LYS A 113 4.96 -10.14 16.06
N ASN A 114 4.90 -9.25 17.02
CA ASN A 114 3.82 -8.31 17.22
C ASN A 114 3.86 -7.16 16.17
N MET A 115 3.77 -7.51 14.89
CA MET A 115 3.86 -6.58 13.78
C MET A 115 2.61 -6.66 12.90
N ILE A 116 2.21 -5.51 12.37
CA ILE A 116 1.24 -5.39 11.26
C ILE A 116 2.01 -4.94 10.03
N VAL A 117 1.89 -5.73 8.97
CA VAL A 117 2.49 -5.46 7.66
C VAL A 117 1.41 -4.89 6.74
N ILE A 118 1.70 -3.76 6.14
CA ILE A 118 0.77 -3.04 5.26
C ILE A 118 1.20 -3.26 3.83
N TRP A 119 0.29 -3.80 3.05
CA TRP A 119 0.50 -4.13 1.65
C TRP A 119 -0.40 -3.33 0.73
N LEU A 120 0.17 -2.90 -0.40
CA LEU A 120 -0.57 -2.37 -1.54
C LEU A 120 -0.74 -3.49 -2.58
N ASP A 121 -1.98 -3.77 -2.98
CA ASP A 121 -2.29 -4.78 -4.00
C ASP A 121 -1.62 -6.15 -3.75
N TYR A 122 -1.66 -6.63 -2.51
CA TYR A 122 -1.04 -7.89 -2.11
C TYR A 122 -1.42 -9.06 -3.04
N ASN A 123 -0.42 -9.74 -3.57
CA ASN A 123 -0.57 -10.95 -4.37
C ASN A 123 0.07 -12.15 -3.66
N GLY A 124 -0.75 -13.06 -3.15
CA GLY A 124 -0.28 -14.21 -2.37
C GLY A 124 0.59 -15.21 -3.14
N MET A 125 0.74 -15.08 -4.47
CA MET A 125 1.65 -15.92 -5.24
C MET A 125 3.07 -15.36 -5.28
N THR A 126 3.21 -14.04 -5.25
CA THR A 126 4.49 -13.33 -5.41
C THR A 126 4.97 -12.70 -4.12
N ASP A 127 4.04 -12.11 -3.36
CA ASP A 127 4.35 -11.27 -2.20
C ASP A 127 4.38 -12.11 -0.93
N SER A 128 5.38 -11.89 -0.08
CA SER A 128 5.48 -12.52 1.23
C SER A 128 6.42 -11.72 2.13
N PHE A 129 6.02 -11.48 3.37
CA PHE A 129 6.86 -10.80 4.34
C PHE A 129 8.17 -11.55 4.63
N ALA A 130 8.15 -12.87 4.58
CA ALA A 130 9.37 -13.68 4.76
C ALA A 130 10.44 -13.38 3.69
N LYS A 131 10.02 -12.99 2.47
CA LYS A 131 10.93 -12.67 1.36
C LYS A 131 11.23 -11.17 1.28
N GLU A 132 10.24 -10.33 1.54
CA GLU A 132 10.27 -8.90 1.24
C GLU A 132 10.29 -8.00 2.49
N GLY A 133 10.31 -8.56 3.69
CA GLY A 133 10.23 -7.76 4.92
C GLY A 133 11.35 -6.71 5.07
N SER A 134 12.53 -6.97 4.50
CA SER A 134 13.63 -6.00 4.44
C SER A 134 13.46 -4.94 3.36
N LEU A 135 12.51 -5.14 2.43
CA LEU A 135 12.21 -4.25 1.31
C LEU A 135 10.95 -3.40 1.56
N CYS A 136 10.28 -3.59 2.72
CA CYS A 136 9.11 -2.79 3.07
C CYS A 136 9.45 -1.29 3.08
N GLY A 137 8.62 -0.48 2.43
CA GLY A 137 8.87 0.94 2.26
C GLY A 137 9.86 1.29 1.16
N THR A 138 10.28 0.35 0.32
CA THR A 138 11.13 0.63 -0.84
C THR A 138 10.33 0.56 -2.14
N SER A 139 10.79 1.26 -3.17
CA SER A 139 10.11 1.37 -4.47
C SER A 139 9.95 0.06 -5.25
N GLY A 140 10.59 -1.02 -4.83
CA GLY A 140 10.53 -2.33 -5.49
C GLY A 140 9.58 -3.34 -4.83
N SER A 141 8.90 -2.97 -3.73
CA SER A 141 8.02 -3.87 -2.98
C SER A 141 6.59 -3.34 -2.88
N ASN A 142 5.62 -4.26 -2.90
CA ASN A 142 4.23 -3.95 -2.55
C ASN A 142 4.04 -3.81 -1.02
N CYS A 143 5.03 -4.19 -0.21
CA CYS A 143 5.05 -3.93 1.22
C CYS A 143 5.33 -2.45 1.49
N LEU A 144 4.34 -1.72 1.96
CA LEU A 144 4.48 -0.30 2.28
C LEU A 144 5.16 -0.05 3.62
N SER A 145 4.85 -0.87 4.62
CA SER A 145 5.41 -0.73 5.96
C SER A 145 5.19 -1.99 6.78
N ALA A 146 6.07 -2.21 7.76
CA ALA A 146 5.89 -3.19 8.81
C ALA A 146 6.05 -2.48 10.17
N ALA A 147 4.96 -2.36 10.91
CA ALA A 147 4.89 -1.60 12.14
C ALA A 147 4.69 -2.50 13.36
N THR A 148 5.49 -2.28 14.40
CA THR A 148 5.34 -2.98 15.66
C THR A 148 4.12 -2.46 16.43
N VAL A 149 3.33 -3.37 16.99
CA VAL A 149 2.12 -3.08 17.75
C VAL A 149 2.37 -3.40 19.21
N SER A 150 2.44 -2.38 20.07
CA SER A 150 2.68 -2.52 21.51
C SER A 150 1.40 -2.48 22.35
N GLN A 151 0.30 -2.03 21.77
CA GLN A 151 -1.00 -1.89 22.45
C GLN A 151 -2.15 -1.91 21.46
N GLY A 152 -3.38 -2.05 21.95
CA GLY A 152 -4.58 -1.85 21.13
C GLY A 152 -4.78 -0.37 20.81
N PHE A 153 -5.18 -0.06 19.58
CA PHE A 153 -5.45 1.30 19.10
C PHE A 153 -6.90 1.44 18.66
N ALA A 154 -7.61 2.43 19.22
CA ALA A 154 -8.99 2.79 18.87
C ALA A 154 -9.07 4.21 18.27
N SER A 155 -8.00 4.69 17.67
CA SER A 155 -7.90 6.04 17.11
C SER A 155 -7.19 6.02 15.77
N ASP A 156 -7.18 7.16 15.10
CA ASP A 156 -6.33 7.38 13.93
C ASP A 156 -4.86 7.17 14.32
N VAL A 157 -4.07 6.56 13.46
CA VAL A 157 -2.69 6.20 13.72
C VAL A 157 -1.76 6.79 12.68
N ILE A 158 -0.56 7.12 13.11
CA ILE A 158 0.54 7.51 12.24
C ILE A 158 1.50 6.34 12.14
N ILE A 159 1.73 5.88 10.91
CA ILE A 159 2.69 4.85 10.62
C ILE A 159 4.00 5.51 10.27
N GLN A 160 5.02 5.20 11.06
CA GLN A 160 6.39 5.60 10.80
C GLN A 160 7.08 4.51 10.00
N GLY A 161 7.87 4.87 9.01
CA GLY A 161 8.61 3.94 8.18
C GLY A 161 9.78 4.64 7.47
N ASN A 162 10.52 3.89 6.69
CA ASN A 162 11.55 4.46 5.81
C ASN A 162 10.93 5.01 4.52
N PHE A 163 9.81 5.75 4.65
CA PHE A 163 9.19 6.39 3.50
C PHE A 163 10.10 7.48 2.95
N THR A 164 10.21 7.57 1.64
CA THR A 164 10.82 8.70 0.95
C THR A 164 9.74 9.71 0.60
N GLU A 165 10.11 11.01 0.44
CA GLU A 165 9.16 12.06 0.02
C GLU A 165 8.47 11.75 -1.32
N ASP A 166 9.02 10.80 -2.07
CA ASP A 166 8.53 10.37 -3.38
C ASP A 166 7.56 9.16 -3.31
N GLU A 167 7.30 8.60 -2.14
CA GLU A 167 6.35 7.53 -1.89
C GLU A 167 5.06 8.07 -1.27
#